data_085596a0a063d88f2d35b016e2d1c2a9
#
_entry.id   085596a0a063d88f2d35b016e2d1c2a9
#
_cell.length_a   1.000
_cell.length_b   1.000
_cell.length_c   1.000
_cell.angle_alpha   90.00
_cell.angle_beta   90.00
_cell.angle_gamma   90.00
#
_symmetry.space_group_name_H-M   'P 1'
#
loop_
_entity.id
_entity.type
_entity.pdbx_description
1 polymer ?
#
loop_
_entity_poly.entity_id
_entity_poly.type
_entity_poly.pdbx_seq_one_letter_code
_entity_poly.pdbx_strand_id
1 'polypeptide(L)'
;MYARSTTIEAQPSSIDAGIAHVRDVVMPELQKVDGCLGVSLLVDRGSGRCIATSSWETEQAMRASARAIRPVRDQAAQTFGGSPTVDEWEIAVLHRDHPSGPGAGVRATWLTVRPDQFDRAIEFYRESVLPAIEELEGFCSASLMIDRTSWRAVSSSTFDSLQAMQRNEERARSLRTARLRDLGADQFDVGEFELAIAHLRVPERV
;
A
#
# COMPACT_ATOMS: atom_id res chain seq x y z
N MET A 1 8.98 -4.48 -10.54
CA MET A 1 8.30 -3.20 -10.30
C MET A 1 8.57 -2.75 -8.88
N TYR A 2 8.54 -1.45 -8.64
CA TYR A 2 8.93 -0.87 -7.34
C TYR A 2 7.88 0.14 -6.89
N ALA A 3 7.85 0.42 -5.59
CA ALA A 3 6.94 1.39 -5.01
C ALA A 3 7.68 2.25 -3.98
N ARG A 4 7.27 3.51 -3.88
CA ARG A 4 7.68 4.40 -2.79
C ARG A 4 6.43 4.82 -2.05
N SER A 5 6.34 4.47 -0.78
CA SER A 5 5.30 4.92 0.12
C SER A 5 5.78 6.12 0.94
N THR A 6 4.90 7.07 1.12
CA THR A 6 5.09 8.24 1.99
C THR A 6 3.97 8.23 3.01
N THR A 7 4.31 7.95 4.25
CA THR A 7 3.37 7.96 5.38
C THR A 7 3.42 9.32 6.06
N ILE A 8 2.27 9.89 6.34
CA ILE A 8 2.09 11.18 7.03
C ILE A 8 1.05 11.00 8.12
N GLU A 9 1.36 11.42 9.33
CA GLU A 9 0.39 11.58 10.40
C GLU A 9 -0.26 12.96 10.23
N ALA A 10 -1.40 12.99 9.56
CA ALA A 10 -2.10 14.20 9.21
C ALA A 10 -2.90 14.77 10.38
N GLN A 11 -3.07 16.08 10.38
CA GLN A 11 -4.09 16.70 11.24
C GLN A 11 -5.48 16.39 10.64
N PRO A 12 -6.46 15.92 11.43
CA PRO A 12 -7.78 15.53 10.93
C PRO A 12 -8.47 16.59 10.06
N SER A 13 -8.34 17.86 10.43
CA SER A 13 -8.90 19.00 9.68
C SER A 13 -8.21 19.28 8.34
N SER A 14 -7.03 18.72 8.12
CA SER A 14 -6.22 18.93 6.91
C SER A 14 -6.31 17.77 5.90
N ILE A 15 -6.96 16.66 6.25
CA ILE A 15 -7.02 15.47 5.42
C ILE A 15 -7.65 15.76 4.05
N ASP A 16 -8.79 16.43 4.00
CA ASP A 16 -9.48 16.71 2.73
C ASP A 16 -8.69 17.65 1.84
N ALA A 17 -8.03 18.67 2.43
CA ALA A 17 -7.10 19.53 1.71
C ALA A 17 -5.89 18.75 1.18
N GLY A 18 -5.37 17.82 1.96
CA GLY A 18 -4.30 16.92 1.56
C GLY A 18 -4.69 15.99 0.40
N ILE A 19 -5.88 15.39 0.44
CA ILE A 19 -6.42 14.56 -0.65
C ILE A 19 -6.53 15.39 -1.94
N ALA A 20 -7.11 16.60 -1.86
CA ALA A 20 -7.20 17.51 -2.99
C ALA A 20 -5.82 17.86 -3.55
N HIS A 21 -4.85 18.17 -2.68
CA HIS A 21 -3.49 18.47 -3.10
C HIS A 21 -2.80 17.28 -3.81
N VAL A 22 -2.96 16.06 -3.30
CA VAL A 22 -2.43 14.87 -3.97
C VAL A 22 -3.06 14.67 -5.33
N ARG A 23 -4.38 14.83 -5.47
CA ARG A 23 -5.09 14.69 -6.73
C ARG A 23 -4.71 15.75 -7.76
N ASP A 24 -4.66 17.01 -7.34
CA ASP A 24 -4.61 18.16 -8.24
C ASP A 24 -3.17 18.63 -8.52
N VAL A 25 -2.20 18.30 -7.66
CA VAL A 25 -0.80 18.73 -7.76
C VAL A 25 0.14 17.53 -7.86
N VAL A 26 0.14 16.63 -6.86
CA VAL A 26 1.13 15.54 -6.78
C VAL A 26 0.98 14.56 -7.94
N MET A 27 -0.24 14.12 -8.21
CA MET A 27 -0.51 13.14 -9.27
C MET A 27 -0.11 13.65 -10.66
N PRO A 28 -0.48 14.88 -11.09
CA PRO A 28 -0.01 15.44 -12.36
C PRO A 28 1.51 15.60 -12.47
N GLU A 29 2.19 15.94 -11.39
CA GLU A 29 3.65 16.04 -11.38
C GLU A 29 4.31 14.65 -11.50
N LEU A 30 3.80 13.63 -10.80
CA LEU A 30 4.27 12.26 -10.92
C LEU A 30 4.08 11.69 -12.33
N GLN A 31 2.97 12.02 -12.99
CA GLN A 31 2.68 11.57 -14.37
C GLN A 31 3.69 12.08 -15.43
N LYS A 32 4.42 13.16 -15.12
CA LYS A 32 5.47 13.72 -16.02
C LYS A 32 6.81 13.01 -15.85
N VAL A 33 6.95 12.14 -14.84
CA VAL A 33 8.22 11.48 -14.53
C VAL A 33 8.28 10.13 -15.22
N ASP A 34 9.34 9.93 -16.01
CA ASP A 34 9.56 8.69 -16.74
C ASP A 34 9.60 7.48 -15.79
N GLY A 35 8.92 6.41 -16.19
CA GLY A 35 8.83 5.17 -15.42
C GLY A 35 7.85 5.21 -14.23
N CYS A 36 7.11 6.31 -14.02
CA CYS A 36 6.03 6.36 -13.05
C CYS A 36 4.77 5.65 -13.59
N LEU A 37 4.27 4.66 -12.86
CA LEU A 37 3.09 3.88 -13.23
C LEU A 37 1.80 4.37 -12.57
N GLY A 38 1.93 5.29 -11.61
CA GLY A 38 0.78 5.90 -10.96
C GLY A 38 0.95 6.12 -9.47
N VAL A 39 -0.15 6.54 -8.83
CA VAL A 39 -0.20 6.85 -7.40
C VAL A 39 -1.53 6.37 -6.80
N SER A 40 -1.47 5.90 -5.57
CA SER A 40 -2.64 5.68 -4.70
C SER A 40 -2.50 6.46 -3.41
N LEU A 41 -3.61 6.78 -2.78
CA LEU A 41 -3.66 7.41 -1.47
C LEU A 41 -4.62 6.66 -0.57
N LEU A 42 -4.08 6.15 0.53
CA LEU A 42 -4.81 5.53 1.62
C LEU A 42 -4.98 6.53 2.76
N VAL A 43 -6.15 6.56 3.36
CA VAL A 43 -6.47 7.50 4.44
C VAL A 43 -7.20 6.79 5.58
N ASP A 44 -6.66 6.88 6.77
CA ASP A 44 -7.38 6.57 8.01
C ASP A 44 -7.78 7.88 8.69
N ARG A 45 -9.05 8.23 8.61
CA ARG A 45 -9.58 9.46 9.19
C ARG A 45 -9.64 9.44 10.71
N GLY A 46 -9.62 8.23 11.31
CA GLY A 46 -9.66 8.06 12.76
C GLY A 46 -8.32 8.36 13.41
N SER A 47 -7.24 7.82 12.87
CA SER A 47 -5.88 8.04 13.37
C SER A 47 -5.18 9.26 12.74
N GLY A 48 -5.61 9.70 11.57
CA GLY A 48 -4.94 10.71 10.76
C GLY A 48 -3.84 10.14 9.87
N ARG A 49 -3.60 8.83 9.87
CA ARG A 49 -2.56 8.19 9.07
C ARG A 49 -2.93 8.21 7.59
N CYS A 50 -2.10 8.84 6.78
CA CYS A 50 -2.25 8.91 5.34
C CYS A 50 -1.02 8.30 4.66
N ILE A 51 -1.22 7.47 3.63
CA ILE A 51 -0.13 6.80 2.91
C ILE A 51 -0.31 7.01 1.42
N ALA A 52 0.56 7.85 0.84
CA ALA A 52 0.66 8.02 -0.61
C ALA A 52 1.70 7.04 -1.16
N THR A 53 1.30 6.18 -2.10
CA THR A 53 2.20 5.21 -2.73
C THR A 53 2.31 5.48 -4.22
N SER A 54 3.50 5.83 -4.69
CA SER A 54 3.85 5.91 -6.10
C SER A 54 4.48 4.60 -6.58
N SER A 55 4.10 4.14 -7.78
CA SER A 55 4.59 2.89 -8.36
C SER A 55 5.46 3.17 -9.59
N TRP A 56 6.48 2.35 -9.81
CA TRP A 56 7.56 2.57 -10.76
C TRP A 56 7.91 1.31 -11.54
N GLU A 57 8.25 1.45 -12.83
CA GLU A 57 8.67 0.35 -13.68
C GLU A 57 9.93 -0.33 -13.15
N THR A 58 10.91 0.47 -12.72
CA THR A 58 12.22 0.00 -12.24
C THR A 58 12.65 0.70 -10.97
N GLU A 59 13.53 0.07 -10.21
CA GLU A 59 14.18 0.67 -9.04
C GLU A 59 14.98 1.92 -9.43
N GLN A 60 15.65 1.87 -10.57
CA GLN A 60 16.42 2.99 -11.08
C GLN A 60 15.55 4.21 -11.36
N ALA A 61 14.39 4.04 -12.02
CA ALA A 61 13.43 5.12 -12.26
C ALA A 61 12.92 5.72 -10.94
N MET A 62 12.55 4.85 -9.98
CA MET A 62 12.13 5.27 -8.65
C MET A 62 13.22 6.10 -7.96
N ARG A 63 14.45 5.62 -7.93
CA ARG A 63 15.57 6.32 -7.27
C ARG A 63 15.95 7.62 -7.98
N ALA A 64 15.98 7.61 -9.31
CA ALA A 64 16.26 8.81 -10.10
C ALA A 64 15.24 9.93 -9.86
N SER A 65 13.97 9.58 -9.65
CA SER A 65 12.89 10.54 -9.36
C SER A 65 13.03 11.24 -8.01
N ALA A 66 13.78 10.68 -7.06
CA ALA A 66 13.77 11.09 -5.65
C ALA A 66 14.03 12.58 -5.45
N ARG A 67 15.01 13.14 -6.20
CA ARG A 67 15.37 14.58 -6.11
C ARG A 67 14.28 15.49 -6.66
N ALA A 68 13.69 15.12 -7.79
CA ALA A 68 12.65 15.91 -8.46
C ALA A 68 11.33 15.90 -7.68
N ILE A 69 10.97 14.74 -7.09
CA ILE A 69 9.69 14.56 -6.39
C ILE A 69 9.74 15.03 -4.92
N ARG A 70 10.93 15.18 -4.35
CA ARG A 70 11.07 15.61 -2.94
C ARG A 70 10.31 16.90 -2.62
N PRO A 71 10.44 18.02 -3.39
CA PRO A 71 9.71 19.26 -3.09
C PRO A 71 8.19 19.07 -3.10
N VAL A 72 7.68 18.29 -4.08
CA VAL A 72 6.24 18.00 -4.23
C VAL A 72 5.73 17.20 -3.05
N ARG A 73 6.49 16.18 -2.61
CA ARG A 73 6.18 15.38 -1.43
C ARG A 73 6.19 16.21 -0.15
N ASP A 74 7.22 17.05 0.04
CA ASP A 74 7.36 17.85 1.24
C ASP A 74 6.24 18.89 1.35
N GLN A 75 5.79 19.46 0.22
CA GLN A 75 4.63 20.35 0.16
C GLN A 75 3.32 19.59 0.48
N ALA A 76 3.15 18.37 -0.02
CA ALA A 76 2.00 17.54 0.33
C ALA A 76 1.96 17.26 1.83
N ALA A 77 3.09 16.88 2.44
CA ALA A 77 3.18 16.65 3.87
C ALA A 77 2.80 17.90 4.69
N GLN A 78 3.24 19.07 4.28
CA GLN A 78 2.83 20.34 4.90
C GLN A 78 1.32 20.58 4.78
N THR A 79 0.72 20.26 3.63
CA THR A 79 -0.72 20.41 3.42
C THR A 79 -1.53 19.46 4.32
N PHE A 80 -1.04 18.24 4.56
CA PHE A 80 -1.61 17.32 5.55
C PHE A 80 -1.35 17.73 7.00
N GLY A 81 -0.40 18.65 7.23
CA GLY A 81 -0.04 19.14 8.57
C GLY A 81 0.87 18.19 9.35
N GLY A 82 1.65 17.36 8.66
CA GLY A 82 2.57 16.38 9.26
C GLY A 82 3.92 16.33 8.57
N SER A 83 4.77 15.42 9.04
CA SER A 83 6.09 15.13 8.44
C SER A 83 6.06 13.81 7.69
N PRO A 84 6.74 13.71 6.52
CA PRO A 84 6.74 12.49 5.74
C PRO A 84 7.76 11.47 6.26
N THR A 85 7.34 10.22 6.40
CA THR A 85 8.21 9.05 6.50
C THR A 85 8.16 8.29 5.17
N VAL A 86 9.31 7.96 4.62
CA VAL A 86 9.43 7.38 3.27
C VAL A 86 10.05 6.00 3.35
N ASP A 87 9.37 5.01 2.75
CA ASP A 87 9.85 3.66 2.55
C ASP A 87 9.86 3.31 1.06
N GLU A 88 10.81 2.48 0.65
CA GLU A 88 10.94 1.97 -0.71
C GLU A 88 10.77 0.45 -0.72
N TRP A 89 10.08 -0.07 -1.73
CA TRP A 89 9.64 -1.45 -1.80
C TRP A 89 9.84 -2.03 -3.19
N GLU A 90 10.11 -3.32 -3.27
CA GLU A 90 9.83 -4.13 -4.45
C GLU A 90 8.38 -4.60 -4.38
N ILE A 91 7.63 -4.51 -5.49
CA ILE A 91 6.31 -5.12 -5.62
C ILE A 91 6.52 -6.58 -6.01
N ALA A 92 6.44 -7.48 -5.05
CA ALA A 92 6.65 -8.92 -5.25
C ALA A 92 5.41 -9.60 -5.83
N VAL A 93 4.22 -9.21 -5.35
CA VAL A 93 2.92 -9.71 -5.83
C VAL A 93 1.96 -8.55 -6.01
N LEU A 94 1.19 -8.58 -7.08
CA LEU A 94 0.05 -7.70 -7.31
C LEU A 94 -1.00 -8.46 -8.13
N HIS A 95 -2.15 -8.69 -7.53
CA HIS A 95 -3.27 -9.38 -8.14
C HIS A 95 -4.54 -8.54 -8.06
N ARG A 96 -5.35 -8.56 -9.12
CA ARG A 96 -6.65 -7.88 -9.20
C ARG A 96 -7.70 -8.82 -9.75
N ASP A 97 -8.77 -9.00 -8.99
CA ASP A 97 -9.98 -9.62 -9.48
C ASP A 97 -10.79 -8.61 -10.31
N HIS A 98 -10.99 -7.41 -9.77
CA HIS A 98 -11.65 -6.31 -10.45
C HIS A 98 -11.13 -4.94 -9.99
N PRO A 99 -11.38 -3.86 -10.78
CA PRO A 99 -10.95 -2.51 -10.43
C PRO A 99 -11.64 -2.00 -9.15
N SER A 100 -10.86 -1.36 -8.30
CA SER A 100 -11.37 -0.59 -7.15
C SER A 100 -11.24 0.91 -7.40
N GLY A 101 -12.15 1.68 -6.79
CA GLY A 101 -12.18 3.14 -6.89
C GLY A 101 -12.16 3.83 -5.53
N PRO A 102 -12.26 5.17 -5.51
CA PRO A 102 -12.38 5.92 -4.26
C PRO A 102 -13.53 5.41 -3.39
N GLY A 103 -13.28 5.29 -2.08
CA GLY A 103 -14.22 4.71 -1.11
C GLY A 103 -14.07 3.21 -0.85
N ALA A 104 -13.23 2.52 -1.64
CA ALA A 104 -12.84 1.13 -1.35
C ALA A 104 -12.14 1.04 0.01
N GLY A 105 -12.31 -0.08 0.71
CA GLY A 105 -11.63 -0.36 1.97
C GLY A 105 -10.31 -1.09 1.73
N VAL A 106 -9.24 -0.66 2.38
CA VAL A 106 -7.93 -1.31 2.29
C VAL A 106 -7.42 -1.70 3.66
N ARG A 107 -7.11 -2.98 3.85
CA ARG A 107 -6.38 -3.45 5.03
C ARG A 107 -4.92 -3.70 4.65
N ALA A 108 -4.01 -3.03 5.35
CA ALA A 108 -2.58 -3.21 5.21
C ALA A 108 -1.99 -3.84 6.48
N THR A 109 -1.11 -4.82 6.32
CA THR A 109 -0.44 -5.53 7.40
C THR A 109 1.06 -5.45 7.18
N TRP A 110 1.77 -4.87 8.13
CA TRP A 110 3.23 -4.77 8.12
C TRP A 110 3.84 -5.93 8.89
N LEU A 111 4.83 -6.56 8.27
CA LEU A 111 5.45 -7.79 8.73
C LEU A 111 6.96 -7.67 8.75
N THR A 112 7.60 -8.40 9.68
CA THR A 112 9.00 -8.77 9.58
C THR A 112 9.09 -10.27 9.33
N VAL A 113 9.99 -10.67 8.46
CA VAL A 113 10.22 -12.07 8.11
C VAL A 113 11.69 -12.37 8.29
N ARG A 114 12.02 -13.54 8.84
CA ARG A 114 13.44 -13.93 8.99
C ARG A 114 14.13 -14.01 7.62
N PRO A 115 15.39 -13.58 7.52
CA PRO A 115 16.13 -13.56 6.25
C PRO A 115 16.13 -14.91 5.52
N ASP A 116 16.31 -16.00 6.27
CA ASP A 116 16.37 -17.37 5.76
C ASP A 116 15.02 -17.93 5.28
N GLN A 117 13.92 -17.26 5.60
CA GLN A 117 12.56 -17.64 5.22
C GLN A 117 11.93 -16.68 4.19
N PHE A 118 12.63 -15.63 3.79
CA PHE A 118 12.02 -14.51 3.06
C PHE A 118 11.45 -14.92 1.68
N ASP A 119 12.23 -15.63 0.87
CA ASP A 119 11.77 -16.09 -0.45
C ASP A 119 10.64 -17.12 -0.33
N ARG A 120 10.75 -18.02 0.65
CA ARG A 120 9.67 -18.97 0.96
C ARG A 120 8.38 -18.26 1.38
N ALA A 121 8.49 -17.16 2.12
CA ALA A 121 7.33 -16.36 2.52
C ALA A 121 6.61 -15.73 1.32
N ILE A 122 7.35 -15.28 0.31
CA ILE A 122 6.78 -14.74 -0.93
C ILE A 122 6.02 -15.83 -1.70
N GLU A 123 6.61 -17.01 -1.86
CA GLU A 123 5.96 -18.14 -2.52
C GLU A 123 4.72 -18.61 -1.76
N PHE A 124 4.83 -18.74 -0.45
CA PHE A 124 3.68 -19.09 0.39
C PHE A 124 2.55 -18.05 0.30
N TYR A 125 2.90 -16.75 0.18
CA TYR A 125 1.90 -15.72 -0.05
C TYR A 125 1.13 -15.99 -1.35
N ARG A 126 1.83 -16.28 -2.45
CA ARG A 126 1.22 -16.58 -3.75
C ARG A 126 0.34 -17.83 -3.73
N GLU A 127 0.84 -18.91 -3.14
CA GLU A 127 0.21 -20.22 -3.23
C GLU A 127 -0.89 -20.46 -2.19
N SER A 128 -0.85 -19.75 -1.06
CA SER A 128 -1.72 -20.05 0.08
C SER A 128 -2.45 -18.84 0.65
N VAL A 129 -1.79 -17.67 0.72
CA VAL A 129 -2.41 -16.47 1.32
C VAL A 129 -3.32 -15.80 0.31
N LEU A 130 -2.84 -15.55 -0.89
CA LEU A 130 -3.60 -14.87 -1.94
C LEU A 130 -4.91 -15.61 -2.27
N PRO A 131 -4.94 -16.92 -2.58
CA PRO A 131 -6.20 -17.61 -2.85
C PRO A 131 -7.20 -17.56 -1.68
N ALA A 132 -6.71 -17.59 -0.43
CA ALA A 132 -7.59 -17.50 0.72
C ALA A 132 -8.18 -16.09 0.95
N ILE A 133 -7.47 -15.04 0.53
CA ILE A 133 -7.97 -13.66 0.58
C ILE A 133 -8.98 -13.42 -0.55
N GLU A 134 -8.78 -13.99 -1.72
CA GLU A 134 -9.69 -13.89 -2.87
C GLU A 134 -11.10 -14.42 -2.56
N GLU A 135 -11.23 -15.41 -1.67
CA GLU A 135 -12.52 -15.94 -1.24
C GLU A 135 -13.31 -15.00 -0.30
N LEU A 136 -12.73 -13.88 0.12
CA LEU A 136 -13.42 -12.93 1.00
C LEU A 136 -14.42 -12.09 0.20
N GLU A 137 -15.62 -11.88 0.76
CA GLU A 137 -16.68 -11.13 0.11
C GLU A 137 -16.24 -9.69 -0.23
N GLY A 138 -16.44 -9.29 -1.50
CA GLY A 138 -16.09 -7.95 -1.97
C GLY A 138 -14.58 -7.72 -2.15
N PHE A 139 -13.79 -8.79 -2.26
CA PHE A 139 -12.37 -8.68 -2.60
C PHE A 139 -12.18 -8.06 -3.99
N CYS A 140 -11.28 -7.07 -4.10
CA CYS A 140 -10.93 -6.42 -5.37
C CYS A 140 -9.51 -6.74 -5.80
N SER A 141 -8.55 -6.62 -4.88
CA SER A 141 -7.14 -6.80 -5.19
C SER A 141 -6.30 -7.09 -3.95
N ALA A 142 -5.14 -7.69 -4.15
CA ALA A 142 -4.12 -7.87 -3.12
C ALA A 142 -2.73 -7.54 -3.65
N SER A 143 -1.85 -7.07 -2.77
CA SER A 143 -0.45 -6.85 -3.08
C SER A 143 0.45 -7.28 -1.92
N LEU A 144 1.67 -7.70 -2.28
CA LEU A 144 2.77 -7.90 -1.35
C LEU A 144 3.94 -7.03 -1.80
N MET A 145 4.27 -6.04 -1.00
CA MET A 145 5.46 -5.21 -1.15
C MET A 145 6.51 -5.66 -0.16
N ILE A 146 7.78 -5.69 -0.58
CA ILE A 146 8.90 -6.23 0.22
C ILE A 146 10.10 -5.30 0.19
N ASP A 147 10.83 -5.28 1.31
CA ASP A 147 12.16 -4.68 1.41
C ASP A 147 13.16 -5.77 1.86
N ARG A 148 14.01 -6.19 0.93
CA ARG A 148 15.02 -7.23 1.16
C ARG A 148 16.18 -6.76 2.03
N THR A 149 16.31 -5.46 2.25
CA THR A 149 17.36 -4.89 3.08
C THR A 149 17.01 -4.95 4.57
N SER A 150 15.76 -4.60 4.88
CA SER A 150 15.24 -4.60 6.26
C SER A 150 14.44 -5.85 6.61
N TRP A 151 14.21 -6.76 5.65
CA TRP A 151 13.39 -7.96 5.79
C TRP A 151 11.95 -7.66 6.20
N ARG A 152 11.46 -6.50 5.77
CA ARG A 152 10.07 -6.07 5.99
C ARG A 152 9.21 -6.38 4.78
N ALA A 153 7.94 -6.61 5.04
CA ALA A 153 6.92 -6.74 4.01
C ALA A 153 5.64 -6.01 4.41
N VAL A 154 4.88 -5.59 3.41
CA VAL A 154 3.53 -5.05 3.57
C VAL A 154 2.59 -5.84 2.68
N SER A 155 1.64 -6.54 3.29
CA SER A 155 0.53 -7.18 2.60
C SER A 155 -0.68 -6.26 2.64
N SER A 156 -1.25 -5.93 1.48
CA SER A 156 -2.47 -5.14 1.39
C SER A 156 -3.58 -5.93 0.68
N SER A 157 -4.79 -5.85 1.20
CA SER A 157 -6.00 -6.35 0.55
C SER A 157 -7.03 -5.24 0.43
N THR A 158 -7.61 -5.10 -0.77
CA THR A 158 -8.59 -4.06 -1.11
C THR A 158 -9.96 -4.72 -1.29
N PHE A 159 -10.98 -4.07 -0.80
CA PHE A 159 -12.38 -4.51 -0.84
C PHE A 159 -13.25 -3.39 -1.44
N ASP A 160 -14.40 -3.75 -1.99
CA ASP A 160 -15.36 -2.84 -2.62
C ASP A 160 -15.71 -1.61 -1.76
N SER A 161 -15.70 -1.77 -0.45
CA SER A 161 -15.98 -0.70 0.51
C SER A 161 -15.38 -0.98 1.89
N LEU A 162 -15.33 0.04 2.74
CA LEU A 162 -15.00 -0.12 4.15
C LEU A 162 -15.92 -1.13 4.85
N GLN A 163 -17.21 -1.15 4.51
CA GLN A 163 -18.16 -2.09 5.08
C GLN A 163 -17.85 -3.54 4.67
N ALA A 164 -17.51 -3.77 3.39
CA ALA A 164 -17.11 -5.10 2.91
C ALA A 164 -15.85 -5.58 3.65
N MET A 165 -14.85 -4.71 3.80
CA MET A 165 -13.65 -5.00 4.59
C MET A 165 -13.98 -5.37 6.05
N GLN A 166 -14.86 -4.58 6.70
CA GLN A 166 -15.25 -4.81 8.10
C GLN A 166 -16.04 -6.12 8.30
N ARG A 167 -16.92 -6.48 7.37
CA ARG A 167 -17.64 -7.77 7.42
C ARG A 167 -16.71 -8.97 7.41
N ASN A 168 -15.55 -8.83 6.79
CA ASN A 168 -14.52 -9.87 6.71
C ASN A 168 -13.52 -9.86 7.88
N GLU A 169 -13.65 -8.96 8.87
CA GLU A 169 -12.62 -8.75 9.92
C GLU A 169 -12.24 -10.02 10.65
N GLU A 170 -13.23 -10.78 11.13
CA GLU A 170 -12.99 -11.99 11.92
C GLU A 170 -12.32 -13.09 11.08
N ARG A 171 -12.81 -13.31 9.85
CA ARG A 171 -12.24 -14.30 8.92
C ARG A 171 -10.82 -13.89 8.49
N ALA A 172 -10.61 -12.61 8.17
CA ALA A 172 -9.30 -12.08 7.81
C ALA A 172 -8.29 -12.17 8.96
N ARG A 173 -8.73 -11.90 10.20
CA ARG A 173 -7.90 -12.05 11.40
C ARG A 173 -7.48 -13.51 11.63
N SER A 174 -8.42 -14.43 11.51
CA SER A 174 -8.15 -15.86 11.65
C SER A 174 -7.17 -16.38 10.61
N LEU A 175 -7.38 -16.00 9.33
CA LEU A 175 -6.47 -16.31 8.22
C LEU A 175 -5.07 -15.76 8.50
N ARG A 176 -4.97 -14.49 8.86
CA ARG A 176 -3.70 -13.82 9.15
C ARG A 176 -2.94 -14.53 10.27
N THR A 177 -3.59 -14.77 11.40
CA THR A 177 -2.96 -15.43 12.56
C THR A 177 -2.43 -16.82 12.22
N ALA A 178 -3.21 -17.63 11.49
CA ALA A 178 -2.78 -18.96 11.06
C ALA A 178 -1.57 -18.86 10.11
N ARG A 179 -1.64 -18.00 9.10
CA ARG A 179 -0.60 -17.87 8.07
C ARG A 179 0.72 -17.29 8.60
N LEU A 180 0.66 -16.32 9.51
CA LEU A 180 1.87 -15.78 10.16
C LEU A 180 2.62 -16.85 10.96
N ARG A 181 1.89 -17.72 11.67
CA ARG A 181 2.49 -18.84 12.39
C ARG A 181 3.21 -19.80 11.43
N ASP A 182 2.56 -20.15 10.31
CA ASP A 182 3.10 -21.08 9.32
C ASP A 182 4.36 -20.51 8.64
N LEU A 183 4.45 -19.19 8.50
CA LEU A 183 5.59 -18.47 7.90
C LEU A 183 6.73 -18.19 8.87
N GLY A 184 6.51 -18.26 10.18
CA GLY A 184 7.47 -17.71 11.15
C GLY A 184 7.69 -16.21 10.96
N ALA A 185 6.64 -15.48 10.56
CA ALA A 185 6.65 -14.04 10.39
C ALA A 185 5.98 -13.36 11.58
N ASP A 186 6.52 -12.20 11.96
CA ASP A 186 5.97 -11.37 13.03
C ASP A 186 5.23 -10.17 12.43
N GLN A 187 3.96 -10.00 12.83
CA GLN A 187 3.20 -8.81 12.53
C GLN A 187 3.55 -7.73 13.54
N PHE A 188 3.93 -6.54 13.07
CA PHE A 188 4.17 -5.42 13.98
C PHE A 188 3.14 -4.29 13.85
N ASP A 189 2.36 -4.24 12.75
CA ASP A 189 1.33 -3.23 12.58
C ASP A 189 0.21 -3.72 11.65
N VAL A 190 -1.01 -3.21 11.84
CA VAL A 190 -2.17 -3.37 10.94
C VAL A 190 -2.89 -2.04 10.87
N GLY A 191 -3.20 -1.61 9.65
CA GLY A 191 -4.01 -0.42 9.40
C GLY A 191 -5.20 -0.71 8.51
N GLU A 192 -6.27 0.02 8.72
CA GLU A 192 -7.47 0.02 7.89
C GLU A 192 -7.69 1.42 7.32
N PHE A 193 -7.92 1.48 6.02
CA PHE A 193 -7.90 2.74 5.29
C PHE A 193 -9.06 2.80 4.30
N GLU A 194 -9.49 4.02 4.01
CA GLU A 194 -10.21 4.37 2.81
C GLU A 194 -9.21 4.57 1.66
N LEU A 195 -9.49 4.00 0.49
CA LEU A 195 -8.78 4.32 -0.74
C LEU A 195 -9.32 5.65 -1.28
N ALA A 196 -8.62 6.75 -1.02
CA ALA A 196 -9.05 8.08 -1.44
C ALA A 196 -8.67 8.39 -2.91
N ILE A 197 -7.54 7.85 -3.39
CA ILE A 197 -7.07 7.97 -4.77
C ILE A 197 -6.58 6.60 -5.25
N ALA A 198 -7.10 6.19 -6.42
CA ALA A 198 -6.70 4.97 -7.12
C ALA A 198 -6.34 5.29 -8.57
N HIS A 199 -5.12 5.71 -8.81
CA HIS A 199 -4.59 5.93 -10.15
C HIS A 199 -3.34 5.08 -10.36
N LEU A 200 -3.56 3.77 -10.55
CA LEU A 200 -2.50 2.78 -10.71
C LEU A 200 -2.64 2.06 -12.05
N ARG A 201 -1.60 2.17 -12.88
CA ARG A 201 -1.45 1.43 -14.16
C ARG A 201 -0.43 0.31 -14.03
N VAL A 202 -0.22 -0.18 -12.83
CA VAL A 202 0.75 -1.23 -12.53
C VAL A 202 0.25 -2.54 -13.11
N PRO A 203 1.01 -3.23 -13.98
CA PRO A 203 0.65 -4.57 -14.46
C PRO A 203 0.54 -5.58 -13.32
N GLU A 204 -0.28 -6.59 -13.49
CA GLU A 204 -0.36 -7.70 -12.54
C GLU A 204 0.98 -8.44 -12.44
N ARG A 205 1.24 -8.98 -11.24
CA ARG A 205 2.42 -9.78 -10.93
C ARG A 205 2.02 -10.87 -9.93
N VAL A 206 1.66 -12.02 -10.47
CA VAL A 206 1.25 -13.20 -9.68
C VAL A 206 2.36 -14.24 -9.67
#